data_784fc3310f7cb46ed16122db02da8baf
#
_entry.id   784fc3310f7cb46ed16122db02da8baf
#
_cell.length_a   1.000
_cell.length_b   1.000
_cell.length_c   1.000
_cell.angle_alpha   90.00
_cell.angle_beta   90.00
_cell.angle_gamma   90.00
#
_symmetry.space_group_name_H-M   'P 1'
#
loop_
_entity.id
_entity.type
_entity.pdbx_description
1 polymer ?
#
loop_
_entity_poly.entity_id
_entity_poly.type
_entity_poly.pdbx_seq_one_letter_code
_entity_poly.pdbx_strand_id
1 'polypeptide(L)'
;MSLIRVFLERPRILILTLIFFLLVGYSGFNNIPRQEMPELDERWALVIQVYPGASADRLESQVTEILEIKLREISEIRNLNSNIRQGSATTLVELKDEVSFDLVEKVWSEVQDKLDQTEQKIPNNARLELSRNSGPPISALYSIQWKGEGEP
;
A
#
# COMPACT_ATOMS: atom_id res chain seq x y z
N MET A 1 -49.82 12.31 30.01
CA MET A 1 -49.63 13.48 29.12
C MET A 1 -48.75 13.06 27.96
N SER A 2 -49.23 13.18 26.73
CA SER A 2 -48.43 12.78 25.57
C SER A 2 -47.30 13.81 25.35
N LEU A 3 -46.04 13.34 25.25
CA LEU A 3 -44.87 14.19 24.97
C LEU A 3 -45.09 15.05 23.73
N ILE A 4 -45.81 14.52 22.76
CA ILE A 4 -46.17 15.20 21.52
C ILE A 4 -46.95 16.51 21.76
N ARG A 5 -47.84 16.48 22.74
CA ARG A 5 -48.69 17.65 23.08
C ARG A 5 -47.87 18.81 23.65
N VAL A 6 -46.80 18.49 24.43
CA VAL A 6 -45.91 19.50 25.01
C VAL A 6 -45.13 20.23 23.91
N PHE A 7 -44.72 19.49 22.85
CA PHE A 7 -43.99 20.06 21.71
C PHE A 7 -44.91 20.94 20.85
N LEU A 8 -46.17 20.53 20.66
CA LEU A 8 -47.13 21.31 19.85
C LEU A 8 -47.60 22.59 20.54
N GLU A 9 -47.75 22.56 21.88
CA GLU A 9 -48.19 23.71 22.65
C GLU A 9 -47.09 24.74 22.92
N ARG A 10 -45.82 24.36 22.73
CA ARG A 10 -44.66 25.25 22.96
C ARG A 10 -43.71 25.31 21.77
N PRO A 11 -44.01 26.13 20.76
CA PRO A 11 -43.23 26.21 19.52
C PRO A 11 -41.77 26.59 19.74
N ARG A 12 -41.44 27.29 20.83
CA ARG A 12 -40.05 27.63 21.19
C ARG A 12 -39.22 26.37 21.52
N ILE A 13 -39.80 25.39 22.20
CA ILE A 13 -39.13 24.14 22.53
C ILE A 13 -38.91 23.33 21.25
N LEU A 14 -39.90 23.29 20.38
CA LEU A 14 -39.82 22.61 19.10
C LEU A 14 -38.66 23.14 18.24
N ILE A 15 -38.59 24.49 18.09
CA ILE A 15 -37.54 25.16 17.32
C ILE A 15 -36.13 24.86 17.93
N LEU A 16 -36.02 24.93 19.24
CA LEU A 16 -34.76 24.70 19.96
C LEU A 16 -34.27 23.26 19.76
N THR A 17 -35.19 22.31 19.83
CA THR A 17 -34.90 20.89 19.58
C THR A 17 -34.46 20.64 18.14
N LEU A 18 -35.12 21.28 17.18
CA LEU A 18 -34.75 21.19 15.76
C LEU A 18 -33.33 21.72 15.52
N ILE A 19 -33.02 22.90 16.08
CA ILE A 19 -31.68 23.49 15.98
C ILE A 19 -30.64 22.57 16.62
N PHE A 20 -30.95 22.00 17.77
CA PHE A 20 -30.04 21.05 18.43
C PHE A 20 -29.74 19.82 17.56
N PHE A 21 -30.75 19.20 16.96
CA PHE A 21 -30.54 18.06 16.06
C PHE A 21 -29.77 18.44 14.80
N LEU A 22 -30.01 19.64 14.25
CA LEU A 22 -29.22 20.13 13.10
C LEU A 22 -27.74 20.30 13.46
N LEU A 23 -27.44 20.87 14.62
CA LEU A 23 -26.06 21.07 15.08
C LEU A 23 -25.35 19.72 15.34
N VAL A 24 -26.04 18.80 16.01
CA VAL A 24 -25.51 17.45 16.27
C VAL A 24 -25.31 16.69 14.96
N GLY A 25 -26.29 16.75 14.06
CA GLY A 25 -26.18 16.10 12.73
C GLY A 25 -25.04 16.67 11.89
N TYR A 26 -24.88 18.00 11.88
CA TYR A 26 -23.81 18.68 11.17
C TYR A 26 -22.42 18.30 11.77
N SER A 27 -22.30 18.31 13.09
CA SER A 27 -21.08 17.90 13.78
C SER A 27 -20.75 16.43 13.49
N GLY A 28 -21.75 15.53 13.56
CA GLY A 28 -21.57 14.13 13.22
C GLY A 28 -21.12 13.93 11.78
N PHE A 29 -21.72 14.63 10.83
CA PHE A 29 -21.38 14.53 9.41
C PHE A 29 -19.93 14.94 9.11
N ASN A 30 -19.43 15.99 9.77
CA ASN A 30 -18.05 16.45 9.60
C ASN A 30 -17.01 15.52 10.28
N ASN A 31 -17.43 14.75 11.27
CA ASN A 31 -16.56 13.85 12.02
C ASN A 31 -16.58 12.39 11.50
N ILE A 32 -17.40 12.09 10.50
CA ILE A 32 -17.38 10.78 9.85
C ILE A 32 -16.07 10.68 9.07
N PRO A 33 -15.14 9.76 9.44
CA PRO A 33 -13.96 9.52 8.63
C PRO A 33 -14.41 8.99 7.26
N ARG A 34 -14.15 9.76 6.23
CA ARG A 34 -14.44 9.35 4.85
C ARG A 34 -13.24 8.58 4.32
N GLN A 35 -13.19 7.30 4.61
CA GLN A 35 -12.29 6.39 3.93
C GLN A 35 -12.95 5.99 2.61
N GLU A 36 -12.39 6.43 1.50
CA GLU A 36 -12.86 6.06 0.16
C GLU A 36 -12.56 4.60 -0.15
N MET A 37 -11.54 4.02 0.50
CA MET A 37 -11.21 2.60 0.43
C MET A 37 -10.90 2.06 1.83
N PRO A 38 -11.31 0.81 2.15
CA PRO A 38 -10.77 0.16 3.34
C PRO A 38 -9.25 0.09 3.19
N GLU A 39 -8.53 0.29 4.29
CA GLU A 39 -7.09 0.02 4.32
C GLU A 39 -6.89 -1.44 3.93
N LEU A 40 -6.46 -1.66 2.68
CA LEU A 40 -6.06 -2.97 2.23
C LEU A 40 -4.70 -3.24 2.86
N ASP A 41 -4.61 -4.31 3.63
CA ASP A 41 -3.33 -4.79 4.12
C ASP A 41 -2.40 -5.05 2.94
N GLU A 42 -1.40 -4.22 2.82
CA GLU A 42 -0.32 -4.45 1.87
C GLU A 42 0.58 -5.58 2.38
N ARG A 43 0.09 -6.81 2.26
CA ARG A 43 0.83 -8.03 2.67
C ARG A 43 1.83 -8.48 1.62
N TRP A 44 2.02 -7.70 0.58
CA TRP A 44 3.01 -7.94 -0.46
C TRP A 44 3.68 -6.64 -0.90
N ALA A 45 4.92 -6.75 -1.25
CA ALA A 45 5.70 -5.66 -1.82
C ALA A 45 6.67 -6.19 -2.88
N LEU A 46 7.12 -5.30 -3.74
CA LEU A 46 8.13 -5.60 -4.74
C LEU A 46 9.47 -4.99 -4.33
N VAL A 47 10.51 -5.79 -4.34
CA VAL A 47 11.88 -5.31 -4.24
C VAL A 47 12.46 -5.25 -5.64
N ILE A 48 12.66 -4.04 -6.12
CA ILE A 48 13.24 -3.75 -7.43
C ILE A 48 14.77 -3.74 -7.27
N GLN A 49 15.45 -4.50 -8.10
CA GLN A 49 16.91 -4.59 -8.12
C GLN A 49 17.38 -4.09 -9.46
N VAL A 50 18.30 -3.16 -9.47
CA VAL A 50 18.90 -2.61 -10.70
C VAL A 50 20.39 -2.77 -10.63
N TYR A 51 20.97 -3.48 -11.60
CA TYR A 51 22.41 -3.66 -11.77
C TYR A 51 22.79 -3.45 -13.24
N PRO A 52 23.03 -2.21 -13.66
CA PRO A 52 23.28 -1.89 -15.06
C PRO A 52 24.48 -2.63 -15.62
N GLY A 53 24.30 -3.26 -16.79
CA GLY A 53 25.36 -3.99 -17.49
C GLY A 53 25.63 -5.41 -16.98
N ALA A 54 24.95 -5.87 -15.95
CA ALA A 54 25.07 -7.25 -15.50
C ALA A 54 24.26 -8.21 -16.37
N SER A 55 24.77 -9.42 -16.60
CA SER A 55 23.98 -10.53 -17.10
C SER A 55 22.99 -11.03 -16.02
N ALA A 56 21.96 -11.78 -16.41
CA ALA A 56 20.99 -12.34 -15.47
C ALA A 56 21.69 -13.20 -14.39
N ASP A 57 22.59 -14.10 -14.78
CA ASP A 57 23.33 -14.98 -13.86
C ASP A 57 24.20 -14.18 -12.87
N ARG A 58 24.77 -13.06 -13.33
CA ARG A 58 25.60 -12.21 -12.47
C ARG A 58 24.74 -11.42 -11.48
N LEU A 59 23.59 -10.93 -11.91
CA LEU A 59 22.64 -10.25 -11.05
C LEU A 59 22.09 -11.23 -9.99
N GLU A 60 21.76 -12.47 -10.40
CA GLU A 60 21.29 -13.50 -9.52
C GLU A 60 22.31 -13.78 -8.41
N SER A 61 23.53 -14.18 -8.78
CA SER A 61 24.55 -14.61 -7.81
C SER A 61 25.09 -13.47 -6.93
N GLN A 62 25.15 -12.24 -7.42
CA GLN A 62 25.78 -11.12 -6.70
C GLN A 62 24.79 -10.21 -5.97
N VAL A 63 23.50 -10.28 -6.29
CA VAL A 63 22.50 -9.41 -5.70
C VAL A 63 21.30 -10.19 -5.20
N THR A 64 20.60 -10.93 -6.07
CA THR A 64 19.32 -11.56 -5.72
C THR A 64 19.47 -12.64 -4.66
N GLU A 65 20.46 -13.53 -4.79
CA GLU A 65 20.70 -14.60 -3.83
C GLU A 65 21.05 -14.04 -2.44
N ILE A 66 21.89 -13.01 -2.39
CA ILE A 66 22.28 -12.36 -1.12
C ILE A 66 21.05 -11.70 -0.46
N LEU A 67 20.21 -11.06 -1.27
CA LEU A 67 18.97 -10.44 -0.83
C LEU A 67 17.99 -11.49 -0.28
N GLU A 68 17.75 -12.57 -1.02
CA GLU A 68 16.82 -13.62 -0.59
C GLU A 68 17.26 -14.29 0.71
N ILE A 69 18.56 -14.55 0.87
CA ILE A 69 19.10 -15.11 2.13
C ILE A 69 18.78 -14.17 3.29
N LYS A 70 18.93 -12.85 3.09
CA LYS A 70 18.67 -11.86 4.12
C LYS A 70 17.17 -11.70 4.43
N LEU A 71 16.34 -11.74 3.43
CA LEU A 71 14.89 -11.67 3.61
C LEU A 71 14.31 -12.91 4.28
N ARG A 72 14.89 -14.10 4.03
CA ARG A 72 14.49 -15.36 4.69
C ARG A 72 14.81 -15.41 6.19
N GLU A 73 15.61 -14.46 6.70
CA GLU A 73 15.81 -14.31 8.15
C GLU A 73 14.55 -13.77 8.86
N ILE A 74 13.61 -13.15 8.12
CA ILE A 74 12.35 -12.61 8.63
C ILE A 74 11.30 -13.72 8.67
N SER A 75 10.86 -14.09 9.85
CA SER A 75 9.93 -15.22 10.06
C SER A 75 8.53 -14.97 9.52
N GLU A 76 8.13 -13.72 9.38
CA GLU A 76 6.83 -13.25 8.91
C GLU A 76 6.67 -13.34 7.39
N ILE A 77 7.75 -13.53 6.65
CA ILE A 77 7.71 -13.73 5.20
C ILE A 77 7.22 -15.16 4.90
N ARG A 78 6.18 -15.25 4.06
CA ARG A 78 5.63 -16.52 3.57
C ARG A 78 6.34 -17.01 2.33
N ASN A 79 6.52 -16.10 1.37
CA ASN A 79 7.04 -16.45 0.05
C ASN A 79 7.91 -15.34 -0.53
N LEU A 80 8.95 -15.76 -1.29
CA LEU A 80 9.79 -14.90 -2.10
C LEU A 80 9.79 -15.44 -3.52
N ASN A 81 9.48 -14.59 -4.49
CA ASN A 81 9.46 -14.96 -5.89
C ASN A 81 10.23 -13.93 -6.71
N SER A 82 11.36 -14.33 -7.27
CA SER A 82 12.25 -13.45 -8.01
C SER A 82 12.14 -13.69 -9.52
N ASN A 83 11.95 -12.61 -10.27
CA ASN A 83 12.01 -12.59 -11.74
C ASN A 83 13.24 -11.79 -12.16
N ILE A 84 14.21 -12.47 -12.75
CA ILE A 84 15.52 -11.93 -13.07
C ILE A 84 15.64 -11.74 -14.57
N ARG A 85 16.13 -10.57 -14.98
CA ARG A 85 16.42 -10.21 -16.37
C ARG A 85 17.80 -9.56 -16.44
N GLN A 86 18.29 -9.37 -17.64
CA GLN A 86 19.54 -8.65 -17.84
C GLN A 86 19.45 -7.22 -17.29
N GLY A 87 20.29 -6.89 -16.32
CA GLY A 87 20.39 -5.56 -15.71
C GLY A 87 19.33 -5.22 -14.68
N SER A 88 18.28 -6.05 -14.48
CA SER A 88 17.24 -5.80 -13.50
C SER A 88 16.58 -7.07 -12.98
N ALA A 89 16.18 -7.09 -11.72
CA ALA A 89 15.33 -8.13 -11.15
C ALA A 89 14.23 -7.53 -10.29
N THR A 90 13.17 -8.30 -10.09
CA THR A 90 12.07 -7.94 -9.22
C THR A 90 11.74 -9.13 -8.33
N THR A 91 11.82 -8.93 -7.03
CA THR A 91 11.46 -9.94 -6.04
C THR A 91 10.14 -9.56 -5.40
N LEU A 92 9.12 -10.38 -5.57
CA LEU A 92 7.85 -10.29 -4.84
C LEU A 92 8.06 -10.86 -3.44
N VAL A 93 7.78 -10.06 -2.44
CA VAL A 93 7.79 -10.43 -1.02
C VAL A 93 6.37 -10.52 -0.53
N GLU A 94 5.96 -11.69 -0.03
CA GLU A 94 4.63 -11.92 0.51
C GLU A 94 4.72 -12.25 1.99
N LEU A 95 3.96 -11.53 2.82
CA LEU A 95 3.84 -11.80 4.24
C LEU A 95 2.82 -12.91 4.52
N LYS A 96 2.95 -13.55 5.67
CA LYS A 96 2.00 -14.56 6.16
C LYS A 96 0.66 -13.90 6.49
N ASP A 97 -0.44 -14.62 6.24
CA ASP A 97 -1.79 -14.14 6.51
C ASP A 97 -2.06 -13.96 8.02
N GLU A 98 -1.27 -14.62 8.86
CA GLU A 98 -1.38 -14.60 10.33
C GLU A 98 -0.78 -13.33 10.95
N VAL A 99 -0.03 -12.52 10.19
CA VAL A 99 0.57 -11.27 10.69
C VAL A 99 -0.54 -10.28 11.00
N SER A 100 -0.60 -9.81 12.25
CA SER A 100 -1.58 -8.79 12.67
C SER A 100 -1.32 -7.46 11.98
N PHE A 101 -2.39 -6.70 11.70
CA PHE A 101 -2.33 -5.36 11.07
C PHE A 101 -1.29 -4.44 11.71
N ASP A 102 -1.26 -4.39 13.04
CA ASP A 102 -0.33 -3.55 13.81
C ASP A 102 1.14 -3.93 13.61
N LEU A 103 1.40 -5.17 13.16
CA LEU A 103 2.75 -5.68 12.93
C LEU A 103 3.22 -5.53 11.49
N VAL A 104 2.32 -5.40 10.52
CA VAL A 104 2.66 -5.31 9.09
C VAL A 104 3.65 -4.18 8.82
N GLU A 105 3.40 -2.98 9.36
CA GLU A 105 4.31 -1.84 9.21
C GLU A 105 5.68 -2.09 9.84
N LYS A 106 5.71 -2.76 10.99
CA LYS A 106 6.97 -3.13 11.64
C LYS A 106 7.76 -4.12 10.80
N VAL A 107 7.09 -5.10 10.22
CA VAL A 107 7.74 -6.10 9.34
C VAL A 107 8.31 -5.42 8.09
N TRP A 108 7.58 -4.49 7.47
CA TRP A 108 8.10 -3.74 6.34
C TRP A 108 9.29 -2.84 6.69
N SER A 109 9.30 -2.28 7.90
CA SER A 109 10.48 -1.55 8.39
C SER A 109 11.68 -2.49 8.55
N GLU A 110 11.47 -3.71 9.04
CA GLU A 110 12.52 -4.72 9.15
C GLU A 110 13.02 -5.18 7.77
N VAL A 111 12.11 -5.32 6.80
CA VAL A 111 12.49 -5.58 5.39
C VAL A 111 13.38 -4.47 4.87
N GLN A 112 13.04 -3.20 5.11
CA GLN A 112 13.87 -2.06 4.70
C GLN A 112 15.26 -2.10 5.34
N ASP A 113 15.36 -2.39 6.63
CA ASP A 113 16.64 -2.54 7.33
C ASP A 113 17.49 -3.66 6.72
N LYS A 114 16.88 -4.76 6.30
CA LYS A 114 17.60 -5.86 5.62
C LYS A 114 18.06 -5.48 4.22
N LEU A 115 17.29 -4.66 3.50
CA LEU A 115 17.70 -4.09 2.21
C LEU A 115 18.92 -3.20 2.37
N ASP A 116 18.91 -2.28 3.34
CA ASP A 116 20.02 -1.36 3.61
C ASP A 116 21.30 -2.12 4.00
N GLN A 117 21.16 -3.20 4.79
CA GLN A 117 22.28 -4.09 5.12
C GLN A 117 22.80 -4.86 3.90
N THR A 118 21.90 -5.22 2.99
CA THR A 118 22.26 -5.93 1.76
C THR A 118 22.97 -4.99 0.78
N GLU A 119 22.55 -3.73 0.68
CA GLU A 119 23.22 -2.73 -0.17
C GLU A 119 24.70 -2.53 0.17
N GLN A 120 25.07 -2.73 1.43
CA GLN A 120 26.49 -2.66 1.86
C GLN A 120 27.34 -3.86 1.40
N LYS A 121 26.70 -4.95 0.95
CA LYS A 121 27.36 -6.21 0.57
C LYS A 121 27.36 -6.47 -0.93
N ILE A 122 26.52 -5.77 -1.67
CA ILE A 122 26.39 -5.88 -3.11
C ILE A 122 27.35 -4.90 -3.83
N PRO A 123 27.59 -5.06 -5.14
CA PRO A 123 28.40 -4.12 -5.91
C PRO A 123 27.86 -2.68 -5.86
N ASN A 124 28.75 -1.70 -5.80
CA ASN A 124 28.41 -0.27 -5.63
C ASN A 124 27.51 0.32 -6.73
N ASN A 125 27.43 -0.32 -7.90
CA ASN A 125 26.57 0.07 -9.00
C ASN A 125 25.25 -0.68 -9.07
N ALA A 126 24.99 -1.60 -8.10
CA ALA A 126 23.69 -2.18 -7.88
C ALA A 126 22.87 -1.32 -6.89
N ARG A 127 21.55 -1.31 -7.06
CA ARG A 127 20.59 -0.60 -6.20
C ARG A 127 19.42 -1.48 -5.88
N LEU A 128 18.91 -1.33 -4.66
CA LEU A 128 17.70 -1.99 -4.18
C LEU A 128 16.66 -0.93 -3.84
N GLU A 129 15.42 -1.16 -4.23
CA GLU A 129 14.31 -0.27 -3.92
C GLU A 129 13.10 -1.09 -3.48
N LEU A 130 12.55 -0.77 -2.32
CA LEU A 130 11.29 -1.34 -1.85
C LEU A 130 10.13 -0.55 -2.43
N SER A 131 9.38 -1.16 -3.33
CA SER A 131 8.15 -0.60 -3.86
C SER A 131 6.95 -1.27 -3.19
N ARG A 132 6.34 -0.57 -2.27
CA ARG A 132 5.05 -0.95 -1.68
C ARG A 132 3.95 -0.40 -2.60
N ASN A 133 2.90 -1.16 -2.78
CA ASN A 133 1.79 -0.79 -3.69
C ASN A 133 0.90 0.32 -3.12
N SER A 134 1.52 1.34 -2.55
CA SER A 134 0.88 2.57 -2.05
C SER A 134 0.67 3.59 -3.17
N GLY A 135 0.50 3.11 -4.41
CA GLY A 135 0.15 4.01 -5.51
C GLY A 135 -1.22 4.65 -5.26
N PRO A 136 -1.42 5.91 -5.66
CA PRO A 136 -2.75 6.51 -5.60
C PRO A 136 -3.73 5.62 -6.37
N PRO A 137 -4.97 5.47 -5.90
CA PRO A 137 -5.95 4.65 -6.58
C PRO A 137 -6.06 5.12 -8.04
N ILE A 138 -5.90 4.19 -8.98
CA ILE A 138 -6.02 4.50 -10.41
C ILE A 138 -7.49 4.87 -10.66
N SER A 139 -7.78 6.14 -10.72
CA SER A 139 -9.13 6.68 -10.95
C SER A 139 -9.54 6.66 -12.42
N ALA A 140 -8.59 6.47 -13.35
CA ALA A 140 -8.89 6.34 -14.76
C ALA A 140 -7.82 5.55 -15.51
N LEU A 141 -8.24 4.62 -16.35
CA LEU A 141 -7.42 3.87 -17.27
C LEU A 141 -7.77 4.31 -18.69
N TYR A 142 -6.84 4.99 -19.36
CA TYR A 142 -7.02 5.39 -20.75
C TYR A 142 -6.26 4.45 -21.67
N SER A 143 -6.96 3.85 -22.63
CA SER A 143 -6.32 3.17 -23.75
C SER A 143 -6.34 4.09 -24.99
N ILE A 144 -5.18 4.39 -25.54
CA ILE A 144 -5.07 5.12 -26.79
C ILE A 144 -4.92 4.08 -27.90
N GLN A 145 -5.96 3.94 -28.71
CA GLN A 145 -5.92 3.12 -29.91
C GLN A 145 -5.67 4.03 -31.11
N TRP A 146 -4.54 3.84 -31.77
CA TRP A 146 -4.26 4.52 -33.01
C TRP A 146 -5.20 3.98 -34.11
N LYS A 147 -6.16 4.82 -34.52
CA LYS A 147 -6.99 4.55 -35.67
C LYS A 147 -6.37 5.22 -36.90
N GLY A 148 -5.22 4.69 -37.32
CA GLY A 148 -4.57 5.16 -38.54
C GLY A 148 -5.36 4.71 -39.75
N GLU A 149 -5.90 5.65 -40.50
CA GLU A 149 -6.10 5.47 -41.94
C GLU A 149 -4.72 5.54 -42.57
N GLY A 150 -4.25 4.44 -43.10
CA GLY A 150 -2.96 4.40 -43.81
C GLY A 150 -2.53 2.97 -44.00
N GLU A 151 -3.13 2.36 -45.02
CA GLU A 151 -2.48 1.31 -45.78
C GLU A 151 -1.26 1.82 -46.57
N PRO A 152 -0.38 0.89 -46.94
CA PRO A 152 -0.47 0.26 -48.25
C PRO A 152 -0.83 -1.18 -48.19
#